data_22388c3a529e3fd694fe7945c9582d8e
#
_entry.id   22388c3a529e3fd694fe7945c9582d8e
#
_cell.length_a   1.000
_cell.length_b   1.000
_cell.length_c   1.000
_cell.angle_alpha   90.00
_cell.angle_beta   90.00
_cell.angle_gamma   90.00
#
_symmetry.space_group_name_H-M   'P 1'
#
loop_
_entity.id
_entity.type
_entity.pdbx_description
1 polymer ?
#
loop_
_entity_poly.entity_id
_entity_poly.type
_entity_poly.pdbx_seq_one_letter_code
_entity_poly.pdbx_strand_id
1 'polypeptide(L)'
;MNVETLLKELQELQSSGDSIYPKGIFPSQRYHPFLPYERQDDNLFFTNSIVKILQDVRSTSTENEQNLIDAICLEAIASYSLFRNKNGLDTYNFWQTKPSRHFPNGMFMNRFKHFQIPDDIDDTALTYLTEGAEKQQVEWLRNKLKSHANLAYKKAFNPLPKYQNQKCYSTFFGEKMYIEFDVCVLSNLMSLILKQTPEDELNAYDLDTLEFVCSVIENDEHISSPFYSAPNYPTTELILYHLARLIPVLPSKWKNRIEKKVKSDIGSLLPETTGLNRVLLQSAAIKLDISISNTNDFDVQHALEDKNFFFFHAGMITAFENRLAQSLASNSFFHLRYKSKALNRALLIENMLLKRSLTAEVECQSA
;
A
#
# COMPACT_ATOMS: atom_id res chain seq x y z
N MET A 1 -13.54 20.03 11.54
CA MET A 1 -13.16 19.93 10.09
C MET A 1 -14.12 18.93 9.46
N ASN A 2 -14.62 19.18 8.25
CA ASN A 2 -15.53 18.28 7.55
C ASN A 2 -14.88 17.69 6.29
N VAL A 3 -15.51 16.69 5.67
CA VAL A 3 -14.98 15.96 4.49
C VAL A 3 -14.74 16.90 3.31
N GLU A 4 -15.68 17.79 3.02
CA GLU A 4 -15.54 18.72 1.89
C GLU A 4 -14.34 19.67 2.06
N THR A 5 -14.09 20.15 3.28
CA THR A 5 -12.89 20.95 3.59
C THR A 5 -11.61 20.15 3.34
N LEU A 6 -11.54 18.91 3.83
CA LEU A 6 -10.39 18.05 3.60
C LEU A 6 -10.16 17.72 2.13
N LEU A 7 -11.23 17.53 1.34
CA LEU A 7 -11.13 17.32 -0.12
C LEU A 7 -10.58 18.54 -0.84
N LYS A 8 -11.03 19.75 -0.47
CA LYS A 8 -10.47 21.01 -1.02
C LYS A 8 -9.00 21.18 -0.68
N GLU A 9 -8.62 20.94 0.59
CA GLU A 9 -7.21 20.96 0.99
C GLU A 9 -6.39 19.88 0.25
N LEU A 10 -6.96 18.71 0.01
CA LEU A 10 -6.31 17.66 -0.76
C LEU A 10 -6.11 18.07 -2.22
N GLN A 11 -7.07 18.73 -2.84
CA GLN A 11 -6.98 19.28 -4.19
C GLN A 11 -5.90 20.38 -4.28
N GLU A 12 -5.79 21.25 -3.27
CA GLU A 12 -4.74 22.26 -3.18
C GLU A 12 -3.32 21.66 -3.03
N LEU A 13 -3.22 20.47 -2.42
CA LEU A 13 -1.96 19.74 -2.29
C LEU A 13 -1.55 18.99 -3.57
N GLN A 14 -2.47 18.82 -4.52
CA GLN A 14 -2.17 18.18 -5.80
C GLN A 14 -1.32 19.11 -6.66
N SER A 15 -0.24 18.59 -7.22
CA SER A 15 0.71 19.41 -7.99
C SER A 15 0.08 19.97 -9.26
N SER A 16 0.22 21.25 -9.48
CA SER A 16 -0.09 21.91 -10.75
C SER A 16 1.03 21.78 -11.81
N GLY A 17 2.16 21.17 -11.42
CA GLY A 17 3.35 20.99 -12.24
C GLY A 17 4.43 22.00 -11.92
N ASP A 18 5.58 21.51 -11.44
CA ASP A 18 6.78 22.30 -11.20
C ASP A 18 8.05 21.52 -11.62
N SER A 19 9.22 21.99 -11.25
CA SER A 19 10.50 21.34 -11.59
C SER A 19 10.74 20.01 -10.86
N ILE A 20 9.97 19.71 -9.82
CA ILE A 20 10.13 18.52 -8.95
C ILE A 20 8.94 17.60 -9.12
N TYR A 21 7.74 18.17 -9.01
CA TYR A 21 6.48 17.41 -9.01
C TYR A 21 5.73 17.60 -10.33
N PRO A 22 5.59 16.58 -11.16
CA PRO A 22 4.71 16.62 -12.32
C PRO A 22 3.28 17.00 -11.93
N LYS A 23 2.56 17.60 -12.89
CA LYS A 23 1.14 17.90 -12.71
C LYS A 23 0.34 16.63 -12.39
N GLY A 24 -0.54 16.74 -11.41
CA GLY A 24 -1.48 15.67 -11.02
C GLY A 24 -0.98 14.76 -9.89
N ILE A 25 0.33 14.68 -9.62
CA ILE A 25 0.81 13.88 -8.50
C ILE A 25 0.67 14.59 -7.16
N PHE A 26 0.72 13.81 -6.09
CA PHE A 26 0.75 14.33 -4.73
C PHE A 26 2.17 14.37 -4.18
N PRO A 27 2.66 15.54 -3.77
CA PRO A 27 3.98 15.70 -3.18
C PRO A 27 4.20 14.81 -1.97
N SER A 28 5.37 14.22 -1.92
CA SER A 28 5.85 13.45 -0.78
C SER A 28 7.25 13.86 -0.38
N GLN A 29 7.67 13.37 0.77
CA GLN A 29 9.01 13.60 1.30
C GLN A 29 9.53 12.29 1.86
N ARG A 30 10.81 12.01 1.63
CA ARG A 30 11.52 10.95 2.32
C ARG A 30 12.48 11.55 3.34
N TYR A 31 12.61 10.90 4.47
CA TYR A 31 13.45 11.38 5.56
C TYR A 31 14.10 10.21 6.30
N HIS A 32 15.17 10.51 7.00
CA HIS A 32 15.80 9.56 7.90
C HIS A 32 15.35 9.86 9.34
N PRO A 33 14.90 8.84 10.13
CA PRO A 33 14.34 9.11 11.47
C PRO A 33 15.35 9.66 12.49
N PHE A 34 16.67 9.48 12.27
CA PHE A 34 17.72 9.86 13.22
C PHE A 34 18.76 10.85 12.68
N LEU A 35 18.84 11.01 11.36
CA LEU A 35 19.81 11.90 10.72
C LEU A 35 19.11 13.13 10.15
N PRO A 36 19.79 14.29 10.02
CA PRO A 36 19.22 15.49 9.41
C PRO A 36 19.15 15.33 7.88
N TYR A 37 18.36 14.37 7.43
CA TYR A 37 18.12 14.07 6.03
C TYR A 37 16.63 14.11 5.74
N GLU A 38 16.22 15.03 4.90
CA GLU A 38 14.88 15.14 4.33
C GLU A 38 14.98 15.62 2.89
N ARG A 39 14.25 14.99 1.98
CA ARG A 39 14.19 15.33 0.55
C ARG A 39 12.79 15.21 0.01
N GLN A 40 12.46 16.07 -0.93
CA GLN A 40 11.27 15.96 -1.75
C GLN A 40 11.35 14.71 -2.63
N ASP A 41 10.21 14.06 -2.80
CA ASP A 41 10.11 12.81 -3.55
C ASP A 41 8.79 12.77 -4.36
N ASP A 42 8.89 12.49 -5.66
CA ASP A 42 7.82 12.54 -6.64
C ASP A 42 7.34 11.13 -7.04
N ASN A 43 7.27 10.21 -6.10
CA ASN A 43 6.87 8.83 -6.38
C ASN A 43 5.40 8.70 -6.77
N LEU A 44 5.10 7.62 -7.52
CA LEU A 44 3.75 7.24 -7.92
C LEU A 44 2.92 6.71 -6.75
N PHE A 45 3.57 5.98 -5.84
CA PHE A 45 2.94 5.22 -4.78
C PHE A 45 1.92 6.03 -3.94
N PHE A 46 2.28 7.23 -3.49
CA PHE A 46 1.33 8.04 -2.74
C PHE A 46 0.16 8.51 -3.59
N THR A 47 0.39 8.80 -4.86
CA THR A 47 -0.65 9.26 -5.77
C THR A 47 -1.68 8.16 -6.05
N ASN A 48 -1.25 6.97 -6.42
CA ASN A 48 -2.18 5.87 -6.69
C ASN A 48 -2.85 5.34 -5.40
N SER A 49 -2.16 5.37 -4.25
CA SER A 49 -2.77 5.06 -2.95
C SER A 49 -3.89 6.02 -2.58
N ILE A 50 -3.69 7.33 -2.78
CA ILE A 50 -4.70 8.36 -2.53
C ILE A 50 -5.90 8.16 -3.45
N VAL A 51 -5.67 7.97 -4.75
CA VAL A 51 -6.75 7.69 -5.71
C VAL A 51 -7.54 6.45 -5.31
N LYS A 52 -6.85 5.36 -4.93
CA LYS A 52 -7.51 4.12 -4.48
C LYS A 52 -8.40 4.35 -3.25
N ILE A 53 -7.90 5.07 -2.26
CA ILE A 53 -8.64 5.41 -1.04
C ILE A 53 -9.90 6.21 -1.40
N LEU A 54 -9.78 7.25 -2.22
CA LEU A 54 -10.90 8.11 -2.60
C LEU A 54 -11.95 7.35 -3.41
N GLN A 55 -11.53 6.52 -4.37
CA GLN A 55 -12.44 5.69 -5.16
C GLN A 55 -13.21 4.69 -4.29
N ASP A 56 -12.56 4.09 -3.28
CA ASP A 56 -13.20 3.12 -2.39
C ASP A 56 -14.34 3.73 -1.55
N VAL A 57 -14.28 5.02 -1.24
CA VAL A 57 -15.31 5.71 -0.43
C VAL A 57 -16.21 6.65 -1.23
N ARG A 58 -16.04 6.72 -2.55
CA ARG A 58 -16.80 7.62 -3.41
C ARG A 58 -18.31 7.41 -3.29
N SER A 59 -18.76 6.16 -3.23
CA SER A 59 -20.20 5.84 -3.17
C SER A 59 -20.88 6.29 -1.87
N THR A 60 -20.13 6.54 -0.80
CA THR A 60 -20.63 7.02 0.50
C THR A 60 -20.60 8.54 0.62
N SER A 61 -20.15 9.23 -0.43
CA SER A 61 -19.98 10.68 -0.47
C SER A 61 -21.23 11.39 -1.02
N THR A 62 -21.44 12.65 -0.63
CA THR A 62 -22.45 13.54 -1.23
C THR A 62 -22.07 13.87 -2.67
N GLU A 63 -23.00 14.38 -3.47
CA GLU A 63 -22.76 14.76 -4.88
C GLU A 63 -21.61 15.76 -5.03
N ASN A 64 -21.54 16.78 -4.17
CA ASN A 64 -20.45 17.75 -4.19
C ASN A 64 -19.09 17.11 -3.86
N GLU A 65 -19.07 16.22 -2.86
CA GLU A 65 -17.85 15.46 -2.50
C GLU A 65 -17.42 14.51 -3.64
N GLN A 66 -18.37 13.86 -4.31
CA GLN A 66 -18.08 13.00 -5.48
C GLN A 66 -17.46 13.80 -6.62
N ASN A 67 -17.98 14.99 -6.91
CA ASN A 67 -17.41 15.85 -7.95
C ASN A 67 -15.96 16.26 -7.64
N LEU A 68 -15.65 16.56 -6.37
CA LEU A 68 -14.27 16.83 -5.93
C LEU A 68 -13.39 15.60 -6.05
N ILE A 69 -13.85 14.44 -5.59
CA ILE A 69 -13.13 13.16 -5.71
C ILE A 69 -12.82 12.85 -7.18
N ASP A 70 -13.83 12.97 -8.06
CA ASP A 70 -13.66 12.68 -9.48
C ASP A 70 -12.63 13.61 -10.14
N ALA A 71 -12.66 14.91 -9.83
CA ALA A 71 -11.71 15.88 -10.36
C ALA A 71 -10.27 15.55 -9.90
N ILE A 72 -10.08 15.27 -8.62
CA ILE A 72 -8.78 14.89 -8.04
C ILE A 72 -8.26 13.60 -8.69
N CYS A 73 -9.10 12.57 -8.78
CA CYS A 73 -8.72 11.28 -9.34
C CYS A 73 -8.38 11.38 -10.84
N LEU A 74 -9.17 12.12 -11.62
CA LEU A 74 -8.93 12.30 -13.06
C LEU A 74 -7.56 12.92 -13.32
N GLU A 75 -7.21 13.97 -12.59
CA GLU A 75 -5.93 14.65 -12.75
C GLU A 75 -4.75 13.78 -12.29
N ALA A 76 -4.93 13.02 -11.21
CA ALA A 76 -3.92 12.08 -10.71
C ALA A 76 -3.64 10.94 -11.71
N ILE A 77 -4.69 10.29 -12.21
CA ILE A 77 -4.58 9.17 -13.17
C ILE A 77 -3.89 9.64 -14.46
N ALA A 78 -4.15 10.84 -14.94
CA ALA A 78 -3.47 11.39 -16.12
C ALA A 78 -1.93 11.42 -15.98
N SER A 79 -1.40 11.48 -14.75
CA SER A 79 0.04 11.49 -14.48
C SER A 79 0.71 10.12 -14.52
N TYR A 80 -0.03 9.01 -14.42
CA TYR A 80 0.51 7.65 -14.31
C TYR A 80 1.42 7.26 -15.48
N SER A 81 1.13 7.75 -16.68
CA SER A 81 1.93 7.50 -17.88
C SER A 81 3.41 7.89 -17.74
N LEU A 82 3.75 8.82 -16.82
CA LEU A 82 5.12 9.24 -16.54
C LEU A 82 5.94 8.16 -15.83
N PHE A 83 5.25 7.25 -15.15
CA PHE A 83 5.83 6.18 -14.34
C PHE A 83 5.78 4.81 -15.04
N ARG A 84 5.09 4.73 -16.20
CA ARG A 84 5.02 3.52 -16.99
C ARG A 84 6.40 3.07 -17.45
N ASN A 85 6.60 1.78 -17.55
CA ASN A 85 7.83 1.15 -18.01
C ASN A 85 8.45 1.88 -19.22
N LYS A 86 9.74 2.18 -19.14
CA LYS A 86 10.46 2.95 -20.18
C LYS A 86 10.46 2.27 -21.57
N ASN A 87 10.32 0.95 -21.63
CA ASN A 87 10.30 0.15 -22.84
C ASN A 87 8.87 -0.14 -23.34
N GLY A 88 7.85 0.47 -22.68
CA GLY A 88 6.44 0.38 -23.09
C GLY A 88 5.70 -0.86 -22.58
N LEU A 89 6.28 -1.63 -21.67
CA LEU A 89 5.53 -2.67 -20.95
C LEU A 89 4.44 -2.03 -20.08
N ASP A 90 3.42 -2.80 -19.78
CA ASP A 90 2.31 -2.34 -18.94
C ASP A 90 2.59 -2.64 -17.45
N THR A 91 3.73 -2.14 -16.98
CA THR A 91 4.17 -2.16 -15.60
C THR A 91 4.60 -0.77 -15.19
N TYR A 92 4.58 -0.50 -13.89
CA TYR A 92 4.82 0.84 -13.36
C TYR A 92 5.97 0.83 -12.35
N ASN A 93 6.66 1.95 -12.30
CA ASN A 93 7.82 2.17 -11.46
C ASN A 93 7.48 3.18 -10.37
N PHE A 94 8.11 3.03 -9.23
CA PHE A 94 7.98 3.97 -8.12
C PHE A 94 8.33 5.42 -8.51
N TRP A 95 9.33 5.62 -9.38
CA TRP A 95 9.71 6.93 -9.90
C TRP A 95 9.51 7.05 -11.41
N GLN A 96 9.47 8.30 -11.90
CA GLN A 96 9.42 8.58 -13.32
C GLN A 96 10.49 7.81 -14.10
N THR A 97 10.13 7.28 -15.26
CA THR A 97 10.97 6.38 -16.05
C THR A 97 11.77 7.09 -17.15
N LYS A 98 11.45 8.35 -17.43
CA LYS A 98 12.09 9.18 -18.49
C LYS A 98 12.45 10.57 -17.96
N PRO A 99 13.70 10.78 -17.48
CA PRO A 99 14.80 9.82 -17.33
C PRO A 99 14.59 8.85 -16.15
N SER A 100 15.07 7.62 -16.29
CA SER A 100 15.03 6.64 -15.20
C SER A 100 15.83 7.14 -13.99
N ARG A 101 15.26 6.99 -12.80
CA ARG A 101 15.91 7.34 -11.54
C ARG A 101 16.56 6.14 -10.88
N HIS A 102 17.45 6.39 -9.94
CA HIS A 102 18.27 5.40 -9.27
C HIS A 102 18.20 5.59 -7.76
N PHE A 103 18.02 4.51 -7.03
CA PHE A 103 18.05 4.54 -5.57
C PHE A 103 19.48 4.84 -5.06
N PRO A 104 19.63 5.65 -4.03
CA PRO A 104 18.65 6.47 -3.32
C PRO A 104 18.39 7.85 -3.94
N ASN A 105 18.39 7.97 -5.26
CA ASN A 105 18.19 9.21 -6.02
C ASN A 105 19.20 10.30 -5.65
N GLY A 106 20.46 9.92 -5.47
CA GLY A 106 21.57 10.81 -5.15
C GLY A 106 22.29 11.29 -6.42
N MET A 107 23.07 12.40 -6.29
CA MET A 107 23.75 13.04 -7.40
C MET A 107 24.77 12.15 -8.14
N PHE A 108 25.32 11.12 -7.47
CA PHE A 108 26.30 10.22 -8.05
C PHE A 108 25.71 8.87 -8.46
N MET A 109 24.70 8.36 -7.74
CA MET A 109 24.16 7.02 -7.92
C MET A 109 23.35 6.88 -9.22
N ASN A 110 22.79 7.97 -9.73
CA ASN A 110 22.06 8.00 -11.00
C ASN A 110 22.90 7.62 -12.23
N ARG A 111 24.23 7.56 -12.10
CA ARG A 111 25.15 7.18 -13.18
C ARG A 111 25.33 5.66 -13.30
N PHE A 112 24.91 4.89 -12.31
CA PHE A 112 25.14 3.46 -12.26
C PHE A 112 23.85 2.68 -12.46
N LYS A 113 23.73 1.96 -13.56
CA LYS A 113 22.58 1.08 -13.86
C LYS A 113 22.23 0.08 -12.76
N HIS A 114 23.23 -0.26 -11.93
CA HIS A 114 23.06 -1.18 -10.80
C HIS A 114 22.03 -0.66 -9.76
N PHE A 115 21.92 0.66 -9.60
CA PHE A 115 21.00 1.27 -8.64
C PHE A 115 19.66 1.69 -9.27
N GLN A 116 19.45 1.37 -10.55
CA GLN A 116 18.17 1.62 -11.20
C GLN A 116 17.11 0.73 -10.55
N ILE A 117 16.07 1.37 -10.01
CA ILE A 117 14.92 0.65 -9.47
C ILE A 117 14.13 0.06 -10.65
N PRO A 118 13.80 -1.24 -10.62
CA PRO A 118 12.89 -1.84 -11.59
C PRO A 118 11.46 -1.39 -11.28
N ASP A 119 10.54 -1.70 -12.19
CA ASP A 119 9.12 -1.61 -11.90
C ASP A 119 8.78 -2.56 -10.74
N ASP A 120 7.75 -2.23 -10.00
CA ASP A 120 7.32 -3.03 -8.86
C ASP A 120 5.84 -3.41 -8.96
N ILE A 121 5.48 -4.40 -8.15
CA ILE A 121 4.13 -4.97 -8.15
C ILE A 121 3.14 -4.02 -7.49
N ASP A 122 3.56 -3.29 -6.47
CA ASP A 122 2.66 -2.46 -5.69
C ASP A 122 2.13 -1.29 -6.51
N ASP A 123 3.04 -0.52 -7.12
CA ASP A 123 2.68 0.56 -8.03
C ASP A 123 1.89 0.05 -9.24
N THR A 124 2.26 -1.12 -9.78
CA THR A 124 1.53 -1.72 -10.90
C THR A 124 0.12 -2.17 -10.50
N ALA A 125 -0.03 -2.87 -9.37
CA ALA A 125 -1.33 -3.34 -8.91
C ALA A 125 -2.27 -2.19 -8.53
N LEU A 126 -1.77 -1.16 -7.83
CA LEU A 126 -2.55 0.01 -7.46
C LEU A 126 -2.97 0.82 -8.71
N THR A 127 -2.09 0.98 -9.69
CA THR A 127 -2.44 1.60 -10.97
C THR A 127 -3.56 0.83 -11.66
N TYR A 128 -3.44 -0.49 -11.78
CA TYR A 128 -4.48 -1.33 -12.40
C TYR A 128 -5.81 -1.26 -11.65
N LEU A 129 -5.78 -1.26 -10.32
CA LEU A 129 -6.97 -1.13 -9.49
C LEU A 129 -7.68 0.22 -9.67
N THR A 130 -6.92 1.29 -9.88
CA THR A 130 -7.44 2.66 -9.97
C THR A 130 -7.83 3.08 -11.39
N GLU A 131 -7.17 2.54 -12.41
CA GLU A 131 -7.55 2.73 -13.82
C GLU A 131 -8.69 1.78 -14.26
N GLY A 132 -8.98 0.73 -13.48
CA GLY A 132 -9.99 -0.26 -13.82
C GLY A 132 -9.53 -1.24 -14.88
N ALA A 133 -8.37 -1.90 -14.65
CA ALA A 133 -7.79 -2.86 -15.58
C ALA A 133 -8.76 -4.01 -15.94
N GLU A 134 -8.79 -4.36 -17.22
CA GLU A 134 -9.61 -5.46 -17.74
C GLU A 134 -8.98 -6.85 -17.43
N LYS A 135 -9.81 -7.90 -17.46
CA LYS A 135 -9.38 -9.30 -17.23
C LYS A 135 -8.13 -9.67 -18.04
N GLN A 136 -8.07 -9.28 -19.31
CA GLN A 136 -6.94 -9.61 -20.19
C GLN A 136 -5.63 -8.95 -19.73
N GLN A 137 -5.67 -7.72 -19.23
CA GLN A 137 -4.50 -7.03 -18.69
C GLN A 137 -4.01 -7.71 -17.41
N VAL A 138 -4.94 -8.10 -16.51
CA VAL A 138 -4.60 -8.82 -15.28
C VAL A 138 -4.01 -10.20 -15.60
N GLU A 139 -4.52 -10.91 -16.59
CA GLU A 139 -3.96 -12.19 -17.02
C GLU A 139 -2.56 -12.03 -17.60
N TRP A 140 -2.33 -11.00 -18.43
CA TRP A 140 -0.99 -10.66 -18.91
C TRP A 140 -0.03 -10.39 -17.74
N LEU A 141 -0.46 -9.59 -16.75
CA LEU A 141 0.33 -9.29 -15.56
C LEU A 141 0.67 -10.56 -14.78
N ARG A 142 -0.31 -11.44 -14.50
CA ARG A 142 -0.11 -12.73 -13.82
C ARG A 142 0.94 -13.59 -14.54
N ASN A 143 0.91 -13.64 -15.87
CA ASN A 143 1.89 -14.38 -16.67
C ASN A 143 3.29 -13.75 -16.57
N LYS A 144 3.38 -12.41 -16.57
CA LYS A 144 4.63 -11.69 -16.35
C LYS A 144 5.20 -11.96 -14.97
N LEU A 145 4.37 -11.93 -13.93
CA LEU A 145 4.76 -12.16 -12.53
C LEU A 145 5.37 -13.54 -12.31
N LYS A 146 4.87 -14.59 -12.97
CA LYS A 146 5.42 -15.96 -12.86
C LYS A 146 6.91 -16.03 -13.15
N SER A 147 7.40 -15.26 -14.12
CA SER A 147 8.82 -15.25 -14.48
C SER A 147 9.72 -14.55 -13.45
N HIS A 148 9.14 -13.78 -12.53
CA HIS A 148 9.84 -13.05 -11.47
C HIS A 148 9.48 -13.55 -10.07
N ALA A 149 8.65 -14.58 -9.97
CA ALA A 149 8.25 -15.18 -8.71
C ALA A 149 9.36 -15.98 -8.04
N ASN A 150 9.18 -16.29 -6.77
CA ASN A 150 10.10 -17.15 -6.02
C ASN A 150 10.22 -18.52 -6.69
N LEU A 151 11.43 -19.04 -6.73
CA LEU A 151 11.82 -20.31 -7.36
C LEU A 151 11.72 -20.34 -8.89
N ALA A 152 11.34 -19.23 -9.55
CA ALA A 152 11.39 -19.16 -11.01
C ALA A 152 12.83 -19.07 -11.53
N TYR A 153 13.67 -18.24 -10.92
CA TYR A 153 15.10 -18.09 -11.25
C TYR A 153 15.99 -17.90 -10.01
N LYS A 154 15.40 -17.56 -8.87
CA LYS A 154 16.08 -17.25 -7.61
C LYS A 154 15.20 -17.64 -6.44
N LYS A 155 15.79 -17.84 -5.26
CA LYS A 155 15.10 -18.13 -4.03
C LYS A 155 15.01 -16.88 -3.15
N ALA A 156 13.86 -16.65 -2.53
CA ALA A 156 13.67 -15.59 -1.56
C ALA A 156 14.56 -15.75 -0.34
N PHE A 157 15.09 -14.64 0.14
CA PHE A 157 15.96 -14.61 1.32
C PHE A 157 15.36 -13.82 2.48
N ASN A 158 14.51 -12.80 2.18
CA ASN A 158 13.95 -11.92 3.20
C ASN A 158 12.86 -12.53 4.09
N PRO A 159 11.95 -13.41 3.62
CA PRO A 159 10.92 -13.94 4.49
C PRO A 159 11.53 -14.94 5.50
N LEU A 160 10.78 -15.20 6.56
CA LEU A 160 11.15 -16.23 7.53
C LEU A 160 11.43 -17.56 6.82
N PRO A 161 12.40 -18.37 7.32
CA PRO A 161 12.88 -19.57 6.60
C PRO A 161 11.80 -20.54 6.15
N LYS A 162 10.71 -20.66 6.90
CA LYS A 162 9.57 -21.56 6.60
C LYS A 162 8.83 -21.18 5.31
N TYR A 163 8.90 -19.92 4.88
CA TYR A 163 8.21 -19.43 3.67
C TYR A 163 9.09 -19.42 2.42
N GLN A 164 10.40 -19.59 2.55
CA GLN A 164 11.35 -19.46 1.43
C GLN A 164 11.16 -20.49 0.31
N ASN A 165 10.37 -21.54 0.52
CA ASN A 165 10.09 -22.57 -0.49
C ASN A 165 8.68 -22.40 -1.14
N GLN A 166 7.91 -21.39 -0.77
CA GLN A 166 6.62 -21.10 -1.39
C GLN A 166 6.80 -20.38 -2.72
N LYS A 167 5.98 -20.71 -3.73
CA LYS A 167 6.03 -20.07 -5.06
C LYS A 167 5.28 -18.74 -5.07
N CYS A 168 5.56 -17.85 -4.11
CA CYS A 168 4.93 -16.54 -4.03
C CYS A 168 5.43 -15.59 -5.10
N TYR A 169 4.60 -14.63 -5.46
CA TYR A 169 5.04 -13.47 -6.24
C TYR A 169 6.03 -12.61 -5.45
N SER A 170 6.85 -11.85 -6.17
CA SER A 170 7.86 -10.97 -5.58
C SER A 170 7.45 -9.51 -5.74
N THR A 171 7.78 -8.67 -4.78
CA THR A 171 7.54 -7.22 -4.85
C THR A 171 8.09 -6.57 -6.13
N PHE A 172 9.23 -7.06 -6.64
CA PHE A 172 9.91 -6.43 -7.76
C PHE A 172 9.88 -7.27 -9.05
N PHE A 173 9.76 -6.57 -10.20
CA PHE A 173 10.09 -7.14 -11.50
C PHE A 173 11.59 -6.97 -11.79
N GLY A 174 12.20 -7.94 -12.43
CA GLY A 174 13.58 -7.84 -12.92
C GLY A 174 14.50 -8.95 -12.43
N GLU A 175 15.27 -9.50 -13.36
CA GLU A 175 16.14 -10.66 -13.16
C GLU A 175 17.29 -10.41 -12.18
N LYS A 176 17.66 -9.14 -11.96
CA LYS A 176 18.77 -8.76 -11.07
C LYS A 176 18.32 -8.36 -9.68
N MET A 177 17.01 -8.32 -9.44
CA MET A 177 16.48 -8.00 -8.12
C MET A 177 16.46 -9.22 -7.21
N TYR A 178 16.50 -8.96 -5.92
CA TYR A 178 16.19 -9.98 -4.93
C TYR A 178 14.69 -10.30 -4.96
N ILE A 179 14.36 -11.50 -4.51
CA ILE A 179 12.95 -11.89 -4.34
C ILE A 179 12.52 -11.42 -2.96
N GLU A 180 11.46 -10.63 -2.91
CA GLU A 180 10.92 -10.09 -1.67
C GLU A 180 9.45 -10.47 -1.52
N PHE A 181 9.09 -10.94 -0.33
CA PHE A 181 7.71 -11.13 0.08
C PHE A 181 7.30 -10.00 1.02
N ASP A 182 6.20 -9.35 0.70
CA ASP A 182 5.58 -8.31 1.51
C ASP A 182 4.07 -8.53 1.54
N VAL A 183 3.51 -8.80 2.72
CA VAL A 183 2.08 -9.10 2.89
C VAL A 183 1.21 -7.96 2.38
N CYS A 184 1.61 -6.69 2.56
CA CYS A 184 0.81 -5.54 2.12
C CYS A 184 0.81 -5.41 0.60
N VAL A 185 1.99 -5.50 -0.04
CA VAL A 185 2.13 -5.53 -1.50
C VAL A 185 1.33 -6.68 -2.11
N LEU A 186 1.51 -7.88 -1.55
CA LEU A 186 0.81 -9.08 -2.02
C LEU A 186 -0.69 -9.01 -1.77
N SER A 187 -1.15 -8.30 -0.73
CA SER A 187 -2.57 -8.03 -0.50
C SER A 187 -3.18 -7.12 -1.57
N ASN A 188 -2.46 -6.07 -1.99
CA ASN A 188 -2.89 -5.21 -3.09
C ASN A 188 -2.96 -5.99 -4.42
N LEU A 189 -1.93 -6.79 -4.72
CA LEU A 189 -1.90 -7.66 -5.90
C LEU A 189 -3.05 -8.68 -5.89
N MET A 190 -3.24 -9.40 -4.79
CA MET A 190 -4.31 -10.40 -4.69
C MET A 190 -5.70 -9.76 -4.75
N SER A 191 -5.88 -8.55 -4.22
CA SER A 191 -7.13 -7.79 -4.40
C SER A 191 -7.42 -7.51 -5.87
N LEU A 192 -6.40 -7.18 -6.67
CA LEU A 192 -6.53 -7.00 -8.12
C LEU A 192 -6.90 -8.33 -8.80
N ILE A 193 -6.13 -9.39 -8.54
CA ILE A 193 -6.31 -10.70 -9.17
C ILE A 193 -7.71 -11.26 -8.88
N LEU A 194 -8.13 -11.26 -7.61
CA LEU A 194 -9.41 -11.83 -7.19
C LEU A 194 -10.64 -11.06 -7.68
N LYS A 195 -10.50 -9.78 -8.00
CA LYS A 195 -11.58 -9.01 -8.64
C LYS A 195 -11.83 -9.43 -10.11
N GLN A 196 -10.82 -9.94 -10.79
CA GLN A 196 -10.87 -10.23 -12.22
C GLN A 196 -10.79 -11.72 -12.56
N THR A 197 -10.44 -12.57 -11.57
CA THR A 197 -10.16 -13.99 -11.78
C THR A 197 -11.02 -14.83 -10.83
N PRO A 198 -11.89 -15.70 -11.34
CA PRO A 198 -12.62 -16.69 -10.54
C PRO A 198 -11.68 -17.63 -9.76
N GLU A 199 -12.17 -18.18 -8.64
CA GLU A 199 -11.35 -19.00 -7.75
C GLU A 199 -10.78 -20.24 -8.45
N ASP A 200 -11.54 -20.87 -9.35
CA ASP A 200 -11.15 -22.05 -10.13
C ASP A 200 -10.14 -21.76 -11.25
N GLU A 201 -9.93 -20.49 -11.59
CA GLU A 201 -8.90 -20.02 -12.54
C GLU A 201 -7.59 -19.59 -11.84
N LEU A 202 -7.50 -19.68 -10.50
CA LEU A 202 -6.29 -19.33 -9.76
C LEU A 202 -5.18 -20.36 -10.03
N ASN A 203 -3.99 -19.86 -10.34
CA ASN A 203 -2.83 -20.70 -10.58
C ASN A 203 -2.04 -21.00 -9.29
N ALA A 204 -1.03 -21.86 -9.36
CA ALA A 204 -0.24 -22.28 -8.20
C ALA A 204 0.48 -21.10 -7.51
N TYR A 205 0.88 -20.07 -8.22
CA TYR A 205 1.52 -18.87 -7.62
C TYR A 205 0.51 -18.01 -6.89
N ASP A 206 -0.72 -17.86 -7.41
CA ASP A 206 -1.80 -17.16 -6.72
C ASP A 206 -2.13 -17.87 -5.40
N LEU A 207 -2.25 -19.20 -5.46
CA LEU A 207 -2.58 -20.03 -4.28
C LEU A 207 -1.47 -20.01 -3.22
N ASP A 208 -0.22 -20.13 -3.63
CA ASP A 208 0.94 -20.05 -2.71
C ASP A 208 1.08 -18.64 -2.10
N THR A 209 0.73 -17.59 -2.86
CA THR A 209 0.72 -16.20 -2.36
C THR A 209 -0.37 -16.02 -1.31
N LEU A 210 -1.59 -16.53 -1.54
CA LEU A 210 -2.66 -16.55 -0.53
C LEU A 210 -2.28 -17.37 0.69
N GLU A 211 -1.63 -18.52 0.48
CA GLU A 211 -1.13 -19.36 1.57
C GLU A 211 -0.12 -18.62 2.45
N PHE A 212 0.82 -17.89 1.84
CA PHE A 212 1.77 -17.06 2.57
C PHE A 212 1.07 -16.00 3.41
N VAL A 213 0.16 -15.22 2.80
CA VAL A 213 -0.58 -14.16 3.50
C VAL A 213 -1.36 -14.74 4.70
N CYS A 214 -2.10 -15.83 4.48
CA CYS A 214 -2.86 -16.47 5.56
C CYS A 214 -1.96 -17.03 6.66
N SER A 215 -0.87 -17.70 6.30
CA SER A 215 0.05 -18.31 7.26
C SER A 215 0.75 -17.30 8.15
N VAL A 216 1.12 -16.10 7.61
CA VAL A 216 1.68 -15.01 8.41
C VAL A 216 0.72 -14.58 9.52
N ILE A 217 -0.59 -14.52 9.22
CA ILE A 217 -1.61 -14.14 10.18
C ILE A 217 -1.87 -15.23 11.20
N GLU A 218 -2.02 -16.48 10.75
CA GLU A 218 -2.26 -17.65 11.60
C GLU A 218 -1.13 -17.88 12.61
N ASN A 219 0.11 -17.50 12.24
CA ASN A 219 1.30 -17.66 13.08
C ASN A 219 1.66 -16.41 13.89
N ASP A 220 0.83 -15.39 13.98
CA ASP A 220 1.07 -14.12 14.70
C ASP A 220 2.29 -13.31 14.21
N GLU A 221 2.77 -13.56 13.00
CA GLU A 221 4.00 -12.92 12.51
C GLU A 221 3.81 -11.46 12.11
N HIS A 222 2.59 -11.07 11.77
CA HIS A 222 2.21 -9.67 11.57
C HIS A 222 2.31 -8.84 12.86
N ILE A 223 2.34 -9.48 14.04
CA ILE A 223 2.53 -8.85 15.35
C ILE A 223 3.97 -9.04 15.84
N SER A 224 4.46 -10.29 15.83
CA SER A 224 5.75 -10.64 16.41
C SER A 224 6.94 -10.25 15.52
N SER A 225 6.74 -10.16 14.22
CA SER A 225 7.78 -9.94 13.22
C SER A 225 7.30 -9.13 12.01
N PRO A 226 6.66 -7.94 12.22
CA PRO A 226 6.01 -7.19 11.14
C PRO A 226 6.97 -6.81 10.02
N PHE A 227 8.23 -6.48 10.32
CA PHE A 227 9.25 -6.16 9.31
C PHE A 227 9.56 -7.34 8.37
N TYR A 228 9.59 -8.58 8.88
CA TYR A 228 9.84 -9.75 8.04
C TYR A 228 8.59 -10.22 7.29
N SER A 229 7.41 -9.79 7.73
CA SER A 229 6.12 -10.05 7.08
C SER A 229 5.82 -9.03 5.98
N ALA A 230 6.17 -7.77 6.21
CA ALA A 230 5.92 -6.66 5.29
C ALA A 230 7.11 -5.66 5.34
N PRO A 231 8.22 -5.93 4.62
CA PRO A 231 9.43 -5.11 4.70
C PRO A 231 9.26 -3.65 4.30
N ASN A 232 8.26 -3.33 3.48
CA ASN A 232 7.95 -1.96 3.03
C ASN A 232 6.89 -1.28 3.91
N TYR A 233 6.13 -2.06 4.69
CA TYR A 233 5.04 -1.63 5.58
C TYR A 233 5.18 -2.24 6.98
N PRO A 234 6.27 -1.98 7.70
CA PRO A 234 6.74 -2.80 8.82
C PRO A 234 6.04 -2.55 10.15
N THR A 235 4.73 -2.28 10.11
CA THR A 235 3.92 -2.14 11.33
C THR A 235 2.68 -3.01 11.28
N THR A 236 2.25 -3.48 12.44
CA THR A 236 1.05 -4.31 12.56
C THR A 236 -0.19 -3.57 12.06
N GLU A 237 -0.31 -2.28 12.34
CA GLU A 237 -1.43 -1.45 11.94
C GLU A 237 -1.55 -1.35 10.41
N LEU A 238 -0.43 -1.17 9.71
CA LEU A 238 -0.39 -1.15 8.24
C LEU A 238 -0.77 -2.50 7.65
N ILE A 239 -0.26 -3.60 8.21
CA ILE A 239 -0.61 -4.96 7.76
C ILE A 239 -2.12 -5.19 7.93
N LEU A 240 -2.68 -4.91 9.11
CA LEU A 240 -4.11 -5.08 9.38
C LEU A 240 -4.99 -4.20 8.49
N TYR A 241 -4.55 -2.97 8.18
CA TYR A 241 -5.24 -2.08 7.26
C TYR A 241 -5.30 -2.65 5.83
N HIS A 242 -4.19 -3.20 5.30
CA HIS A 242 -4.17 -3.82 3.99
C HIS A 242 -5.02 -5.10 3.95
N LEU A 243 -4.97 -5.91 5.00
CA LEU A 243 -5.81 -7.11 5.12
C LEU A 243 -7.29 -6.79 5.19
N ALA A 244 -7.69 -5.70 5.88
CA ALA A 244 -9.07 -5.26 5.92
C ALA A 244 -9.63 -4.87 4.54
N ARG A 245 -8.77 -4.53 3.59
CA ARG A 245 -9.12 -4.28 2.17
C ARG A 245 -9.15 -5.56 1.34
N LEU A 246 -8.33 -6.55 1.68
CA LEU A 246 -8.27 -7.84 0.98
C LEU A 246 -9.40 -8.79 1.41
N ILE A 247 -9.69 -8.92 2.71
CA ILE A 247 -10.62 -9.91 3.27
C ILE A 247 -12.00 -9.91 2.60
N PRO A 248 -12.64 -8.76 2.28
CA PRO A 248 -13.93 -8.75 1.61
C PRO A 248 -13.95 -9.43 0.23
N VAL A 249 -12.83 -9.47 -0.46
CA VAL A 249 -12.71 -10.08 -1.80
C VAL A 249 -12.12 -11.50 -1.78
N LEU A 250 -11.69 -11.99 -0.62
CA LEU A 250 -11.18 -13.35 -0.47
C LEU A 250 -12.26 -14.40 -0.71
N PRO A 251 -11.98 -15.50 -1.45
CA PRO A 251 -12.81 -16.69 -1.45
C PRO A 251 -13.00 -17.24 -0.04
N SER A 252 -14.17 -17.82 0.23
CA SER A 252 -14.57 -18.29 1.57
C SER A 252 -13.53 -19.16 2.25
N LYS A 253 -12.86 -20.03 1.49
CA LYS A 253 -11.77 -20.89 2.00
C LYS A 253 -10.67 -20.10 2.71
N TRP A 254 -10.21 -19.01 2.12
CA TRP A 254 -9.13 -18.18 2.62
C TRP A 254 -9.62 -17.17 3.67
N LYS A 255 -10.79 -16.59 3.43
CA LYS A 255 -11.45 -15.67 4.35
C LYS A 255 -11.66 -16.29 5.73
N ASN A 256 -12.22 -17.49 5.78
CA ASN A 256 -12.52 -18.19 7.03
C ASN A 256 -11.27 -18.50 7.88
N ARG A 257 -10.09 -18.56 7.28
CA ARG A 257 -8.84 -18.81 8.00
C ARG A 257 -8.39 -17.61 8.82
N ILE A 258 -8.52 -16.40 8.29
CA ILE A 258 -7.87 -15.23 8.88
C ILE A 258 -8.83 -14.15 9.41
N GLU A 259 -10.08 -14.07 8.90
CA GLU A 259 -10.98 -12.96 9.23
C GLU A 259 -11.21 -12.82 10.74
N LYS A 260 -11.53 -13.91 11.44
CA LYS A 260 -11.79 -13.87 12.88
C LYS A 260 -10.58 -13.37 13.67
N LYS A 261 -9.38 -13.81 13.28
CA LYS A 261 -8.14 -13.39 13.93
C LYS A 261 -7.83 -11.91 13.65
N VAL A 262 -7.91 -11.48 12.41
CA VAL A 262 -7.69 -10.08 12.04
C VAL A 262 -8.67 -9.16 12.77
N LYS A 263 -9.95 -9.54 12.87
CA LYS A 263 -10.96 -8.80 13.66
C LYS A 263 -10.58 -8.72 15.15
N SER A 264 -10.12 -9.82 15.74
CA SER A 264 -9.66 -9.85 17.13
C SER A 264 -8.44 -8.97 17.37
N ASP A 265 -7.46 -9.01 16.48
CA ASP A 265 -6.22 -8.26 16.60
C ASP A 265 -6.47 -6.74 16.46
N ILE A 266 -7.32 -6.33 15.52
CA ILE A 266 -7.78 -4.93 15.40
C ILE A 266 -8.47 -4.49 16.69
N GLY A 267 -9.41 -5.28 17.20
CA GLY A 267 -10.14 -4.95 18.42
C GLY A 267 -9.23 -4.79 19.65
N SER A 268 -8.18 -5.60 19.73
CA SER A 268 -7.19 -5.56 20.83
C SER A 268 -6.25 -4.35 20.74
N LEU A 269 -5.82 -3.98 19.52
CA LEU A 269 -4.85 -2.91 19.31
C LEU A 269 -5.48 -1.52 19.28
N LEU A 270 -6.71 -1.39 18.79
CA LEU A 270 -7.37 -0.12 18.58
C LEU A 270 -7.42 0.78 19.84
N PRO A 271 -7.70 0.28 21.07
CA PRO A 271 -7.74 1.11 22.27
C PRO A 271 -6.39 1.76 22.62
N GLU A 272 -5.29 1.10 22.30
CA GLU A 272 -3.93 1.54 22.67
C GLU A 272 -3.27 2.39 21.58
N THR A 273 -3.84 2.42 20.37
CA THR A 273 -3.28 3.10 19.22
C THR A 273 -3.71 4.58 19.18
N THR A 274 -2.84 5.47 18.72
CA THR A 274 -3.07 6.91 18.63
C THR A 274 -2.76 7.46 17.23
N GLY A 275 -3.10 8.73 16.97
CA GLY A 275 -2.76 9.43 15.73
C GLY A 275 -3.33 8.75 14.49
N LEU A 276 -2.60 8.79 13.38
CA LEU A 276 -3.02 8.20 12.10
C LEU A 276 -3.05 6.67 12.13
N ASN A 277 -2.26 6.01 12.97
CA ASN A 277 -2.37 4.56 13.14
C ASN A 277 -3.74 4.16 13.70
N ARG A 278 -4.29 4.96 14.64
CA ARG A 278 -5.67 4.75 15.11
C ARG A 278 -6.69 4.94 14.00
N VAL A 279 -6.51 5.95 13.14
CA VAL A 279 -7.37 6.18 11.97
C VAL A 279 -7.37 4.97 11.03
N LEU A 280 -6.18 4.40 10.74
CA LEU A 280 -6.06 3.17 9.95
C LEU A 280 -6.84 2.01 10.55
N LEU A 281 -6.66 1.76 11.85
CA LEU A 281 -7.34 0.65 12.54
C LEU A 281 -8.85 0.88 12.67
N GLN A 282 -9.31 2.12 12.85
CA GLN A 282 -10.74 2.43 12.82
C GLN A 282 -11.36 2.17 11.44
N SER A 283 -10.69 2.62 10.36
CA SER A 283 -11.14 2.34 8.99
C SER A 283 -11.15 0.84 8.70
N ALA A 284 -10.13 0.11 9.15
CA ALA A 284 -10.06 -1.35 9.05
C ALA A 284 -11.20 -2.04 9.83
N ALA A 285 -11.50 -1.58 11.04
CA ALA A 285 -12.59 -2.10 11.85
C ALA A 285 -13.94 -1.94 11.16
N ILE A 286 -14.21 -0.75 10.62
CA ILE A 286 -15.47 -0.48 9.91
C ILE A 286 -15.59 -1.37 8.66
N LYS A 287 -14.53 -1.50 7.86
CA LYS A 287 -14.52 -2.36 6.66
C LYS A 287 -14.77 -3.84 6.96
N LEU A 288 -14.53 -4.27 8.19
CA LEU A 288 -14.73 -5.64 8.64
C LEU A 288 -15.92 -5.80 9.59
N ASP A 289 -16.84 -4.83 9.66
CA ASP A 289 -18.04 -4.86 10.50
C ASP A 289 -17.74 -5.11 11.99
N ILE A 290 -16.62 -4.57 12.48
CA ILE A 290 -16.29 -4.59 13.91
C ILE A 290 -16.99 -3.41 14.57
N SER A 291 -17.80 -3.69 15.61
CA SER A 291 -18.45 -2.65 16.40
C SER A 291 -17.41 -1.76 17.11
N ILE A 292 -17.37 -0.50 16.74
CA ILE A 292 -16.53 0.51 17.37
C ILE A 292 -17.41 1.32 18.33
N SER A 293 -17.04 1.39 19.61
CA SER A 293 -17.73 2.29 20.54
C SER A 293 -17.54 3.75 20.12
N ASN A 294 -18.61 4.53 20.10
CA ASN A 294 -18.63 5.96 19.68
C ASN A 294 -17.72 6.90 20.51
N THR A 295 -17.07 6.40 21.53
CA THR A 295 -16.18 7.17 22.43
C THR A 295 -14.81 7.49 21.82
N ASN A 296 -14.59 7.20 20.57
CA ASN A 296 -13.28 7.25 19.94
C ASN A 296 -13.11 8.41 18.96
N ASP A 297 -13.59 9.60 19.32
CA ASP A 297 -13.23 10.81 18.61
C ASP A 297 -11.73 11.07 18.80
N PHE A 298 -11.03 11.22 17.68
CA PHE A 298 -9.65 11.69 17.68
C PHE A 298 -9.62 13.15 17.23
N ASP A 299 -8.67 13.89 17.74
CA ASP A 299 -8.40 15.24 17.27
C ASP A 299 -7.82 15.16 15.87
N VAL A 300 -8.61 15.60 14.87
CA VAL A 300 -8.24 15.62 13.45
C VAL A 300 -6.97 16.44 13.24
N GLN A 301 -6.84 17.60 13.92
CA GLN A 301 -5.68 18.46 13.80
C GLN A 301 -4.42 17.76 14.33
N HIS A 302 -4.53 17.13 15.49
CA HIS A 302 -3.44 16.38 16.08
C HIS A 302 -3.02 15.19 15.19
N ALA A 303 -3.98 14.49 14.56
CA ALA A 303 -3.68 13.41 13.64
C ALA A 303 -2.96 13.89 12.37
N LEU A 304 -3.34 15.06 11.82
CA LEU A 304 -2.66 15.65 10.67
C LEU A 304 -1.21 16.08 10.96
N GLU A 305 -0.93 16.43 12.20
CA GLU A 305 0.38 16.87 12.68
C GLU A 305 1.27 15.74 13.21
N ASP A 306 0.82 14.49 13.12
CA ASP A 306 1.57 13.32 13.59
C ASP A 306 2.89 13.18 12.82
N LYS A 307 3.99 13.57 13.46
CA LYS A 307 5.33 13.52 12.89
C LYS A 307 5.96 12.13 12.89
N ASN A 308 5.39 11.21 13.66
CA ASN A 308 5.91 9.85 13.80
C ASN A 308 5.29 8.89 12.79
N PHE A 309 4.13 9.26 12.23
CA PHE A 309 3.46 8.45 11.24
C PHE A 309 4.25 8.37 9.93
N PHE A 310 4.37 7.17 9.43
CA PHE A 310 4.84 6.89 8.07
C PHE A 310 4.01 5.74 7.51
N PHE A 311 3.63 5.85 6.27
CA PHE A 311 2.84 4.81 5.61
C PHE A 311 3.72 3.80 4.88
N PHE A 312 4.90 4.22 4.46
CA PHE A 312 5.84 3.42 3.67
C PHE A 312 7.28 3.74 4.09
N HIS A 313 8.16 2.73 4.01
CA HIS A 313 9.59 2.94 4.13
C HIS A 313 10.38 2.13 3.09
N ALA A 314 11.61 2.53 2.81
CA ALA A 314 12.57 1.76 2.04
C ALA A 314 13.77 1.38 2.92
N GLY A 315 14.10 0.10 2.95
CA GLY A 315 15.28 -0.39 3.64
C GLY A 315 16.55 -0.14 2.81
N MET A 316 17.58 0.48 3.41
CA MET A 316 18.85 0.75 2.73
C MET A 316 19.68 -0.50 2.51
N ILE A 317 19.47 -1.54 3.30
CA ILE A 317 20.27 -2.78 3.27
C ILE A 317 19.47 -4.05 3.03
N THR A 318 18.17 -3.94 2.82
CA THR A 318 17.28 -5.09 2.57
C THR A 318 17.61 -5.86 1.30
N ALA A 319 18.17 -5.17 0.30
CA ALA A 319 18.60 -5.79 -0.95
C ALA A 319 19.83 -6.72 -0.83
N PHE A 320 20.55 -6.66 0.28
CA PHE A 320 21.72 -7.50 0.50
C PHE A 320 21.34 -8.88 1.04
N GLU A 321 21.51 -9.90 0.21
CA GLU A 321 21.13 -11.28 0.52
C GLU A 321 22.20 -12.00 1.35
N ASN A 322 22.48 -11.48 2.54
CA ASN A 322 23.37 -12.14 3.52
C ASN A 322 22.79 -12.02 4.94
N ARG A 323 23.15 -12.97 5.80
CA ARG A 323 22.58 -13.07 7.15
C ARG A 323 22.87 -11.86 8.04
N LEU A 324 24.05 -11.25 7.91
CA LEU A 324 24.40 -10.07 8.70
C LEU A 324 23.57 -8.86 8.29
N ALA A 325 23.47 -8.59 6.99
CA ALA A 325 22.62 -7.51 6.49
C ALA A 325 21.17 -7.70 6.92
N GLN A 326 20.63 -8.92 6.84
CA GLN A 326 19.27 -9.21 7.26
C GLN A 326 19.03 -9.03 8.76
N SER A 327 19.97 -9.45 9.63
CA SER A 327 19.83 -9.24 11.06
C SER A 327 19.83 -7.76 11.45
N LEU A 328 20.44 -6.90 10.65
CA LEU A 328 20.47 -5.45 10.83
C LEU A 328 19.34 -4.71 10.10
N ALA A 329 18.77 -5.35 9.07
CA ALA A 329 17.79 -4.71 8.19
C ALA A 329 16.52 -4.25 8.91
N SER A 330 16.11 -4.92 9.98
CA SER A 330 14.97 -4.50 10.81
C SER A 330 15.26 -3.28 11.69
N ASN A 331 16.52 -2.87 11.83
CA ASN A 331 16.87 -1.69 12.62
C ASN A 331 16.49 -0.41 11.87
N SER A 332 15.70 0.43 12.48
CA SER A 332 15.17 1.68 11.89
C SER A 332 16.26 2.69 11.48
N PHE A 333 17.51 2.52 11.93
CA PHE A 333 18.65 3.29 11.45
C PHE A 333 18.94 3.04 9.95
N PHE A 334 18.58 1.88 9.43
CA PHE A 334 18.77 1.55 8.01
C PHE A 334 17.52 1.78 7.17
N HIS A 335 16.58 2.63 7.65
CA HIS A 335 15.31 2.90 6.96
C HIS A 335 15.21 4.36 6.50
N LEU A 336 14.80 4.56 5.28
CA LEU A 336 14.30 5.83 4.79
C LEU A 336 12.77 5.79 4.84
N ARG A 337 12.17 6.66 5.64
CA ARG A 337 10.72 6.76 5.78
C ARG A 337 10.15 7.78 4.80
N TYR A 338 8.94 7.53 4.36
CA TYR A 338 8.22 8.40 3.43
C TYR A 338 6.96 8.95 4.10
N LYS A 339 6.68 10.23 3.86
CA LYS A 339 5.49 10.93 4.36
C LYS A 339 4.83 11.74 3.25
N SER A 340 3.50 11.86 3.30
CA SER A 340 2.73 12.73 2.41
C SER A 340 1.58 13.36 3.19
N LYS A 341 1.52 14.70 3.19
CA LYS A 341 0.42 15.45 3.79
C LYS A 341 -0.93 15.15 3.13
N ALA A 342 -0.89 14.83 1.84
CA ALA A 342 -2.06 14.47 1.06
C ALA A 342 -2.59 13.10 1.46
N LEU A 343 -1.73 12.09 1.64
CA LEU A 343 -2.15 10.78 2.12
C LEU A 343 -2.79 10.86 3.51
N ASN A 344 -2.23 11.65 4.42
CA ASN A 344 -2.81 11.83 5.76
C ASN A 344 -4.26 12.33 5.67
N ARG A 345 -4.54 13.27 4.75
CA ARG A 345 -5.92 13.75 4.51
C ARG A 345 -6.81 12.69 3.89
N ALA A 346 -6.30 11.94 2.91
CA ALA A 346 -7.06 10.86 2.29
C ALA A 346 -7.49 9.79 3.30
N LEU A 347 -6.61 9.41 4.23
CA LEU A 347 -6.93 8.47 5.31
C LEU A 347 -8.01 9.01 6.26
N LEU A 348 -7.98 10.31 6.57
CA LEU A 348 -9.01 10.96 7.37
C LEU A 348 -10.35 11.02 6.63
N ILE A 349 -10.34 11.38 5.35
CA ILE A 349 -11.54 11.39 4.49
C ILE A 349 -12.16 10.00 4.47
N GLU A 350 -11.35 8.95 4.23
CA GLU A 350 -11.81 7.56 4.27
C GLU A 350 -12.52 7.25 5.59
N ASN A 351 -11.86 7.51 6.71
CA ASN A 351 -12.41 7.21 8.03
C ASN A 351 -13.72 7.96 8.31
N MET A 352 -13.78 9.25 7.97
CA MET A 352 -15.00 10.06 8.18
C MET A 352 -16.17 9.59 7.32
N LEU A 353 -15.92 9.23 6.05
CA LEU A 353 -16.94 8.71 5.14
C LEU A 353 -17.44 7.34 5.57
N LEU A 354 -16.55 6.45 5.99
CA LEU A 354 -16.90 5.14 6.52
C LEU A 354 -17.75 5.26 7.80
N LYS A 355 -17.42 6.19 8.72
CA LYS A 355 -18.23 6.45 9.92
C LYS A 355 -19.62 6.99 9.56
N ARG A 356 -19.71 7.88 8.57
CA ARG A 356 -20.99 8.43 8.09
C ARG A 356 -21.91 7.32 7.57
N SER A 357 -21.39 6.35 6.80
CA SER A 357 -22.20 5.24 6.30
C SER A 357 -22.75 4.36 7.41
N LEU A 358 -21.97 4.06 8.46
CA LEU A 358 -22.46 3.31 9.62
C LEU A 358 -23.61 4.01 10.35
N THR A 359 -23.52 5.34 10.52
CA THR A 359 -24.56 6.11 11.20
C THR A 359 -25.88 6.07 10.41
N ALA A 360 -25.80 6.23 9.08
CA ALA A 360 -26.97 6.16 8.21
C ALA A 360 -27.65 4.77 8.20
N GLU A 361 -26.88 3.70 8.25
CA GLU A 361 -27.41 2.32 8.33
C GLU A 361 -28.14 2.07 9.66
N VAL A 362 -27.61 2.55 10.77
CA VAL A 362 -28.23 2.41 12.10
C VAL A 362 -29.55 3.19 12.17
N GLU A 363 -29.60 4.40 11.65
CA GLU A 363 -30.83 5.21 11.57
C GLU A 363 -31.91 4.55 10.71
N CYS A 364 -31.51 3.95 9.58
CA CYS A 364 -32.45 3.25 8.69
C CYS A 364 -33.02 1.95 9.31
N GLN A 365 -32.26 1.25 10.16
CA GLN A 365 -32.71 0.04 10.85
C GLN A 365 -33.58 0.34 12.08
N SER A 366 -33.51 1.57 12.60
CA SER A 366 -34.28 2.00 13.78
C SER A 366 -35.60 2.72 13.42
N ALA A 367 -35.84 3.00 12.16
CA ALA A 367 -37.07 3.62 11.61
C ALA A 367 -38.00 2.57 11.00
#